data_a2629493953ced97bb13df96a04cbf40
#
_entry.id   a2629493953ced97bb13df96a04cbf40
#
_cell.length_a   1.000
_cell.length_b   1.000
_cell.length_c   1.000
_cell.angle_alpha   90.00
_cell.angle_beta   90.00
_cell.angle_gamma   90.00
#
_symmetry.space_group_name_H-M   'P 1'
#
loop_
_entity.id
_entity.type
_entity.pdbx_description
1 polymer ?
#
loop_
_entity_poly.entity_id
_entity_poly.type
_entity_poly.pdbx_seq_one_letter_code
_entity_poly.pdbx_strand_id
1 'polypeptide(L)'
;MAGETVLTIVGNLTADPELRTTGGGATVASFTIASTPRNWNRQANQFEDGQALFMRCSAWGDMAGHCIQSLYKGMRVIATGRLKQHSYQTQDGSQRTVIDMTIDEIGPSLRYATAQVTRVQSGRGYSGGSTYGDPAKPANQQQGWQDGSPTPAQNLGAPEGDPWAQAPATTPGTAFGVSNDFPSNDSNPEF
;
A
#
# COMPACT_ATOMS: atom_id res chain seq x y z
N MET A 1 20.63 -15.18 0.29
CA MET A 1 20.68 -16.58 -0.16
C MET A 1 20.15 -16.59 -1.57
N ALA A 2 20.93 -17.02 -2.55
CA ALA A 2 20.48 -17.18 -3.92
C ALA A 2 19.78 -18.54 -4.04
N GLY A 3 18.58 -18.60 -4.63
CA GLY A 3 17.92 -19.86 -4.95
C GLY A 3 16.55 -20.11 -4.30
N GLU A 4 16.03 -19.17 -3.49
CA GLU A 4 14.64 -19.29 -2.98
C GLU A 4 13.64 -18.95 -4.09
N THR A 5 12.61 -19.79 -4.25
CA THR A 5 11.55 -19.54 -5.23
C THR A 5 10.64 -18.43 -4.75
N VAL A 6 10.62 -17.33 -5.47
CA VAL A 6 9.73 -16.18 -5.22
C VAL A 6 8.41 -16.36 -5.97
N LEU A 7 7.29 -16.11 -5.31
CA LEU A 7 5.96 -16.16 -5.88
C LEU A 7 5.21 -14.87 -5.55
N THR A 8 4.46 -14.34 -6.52
CA THR A 8 3.43 -13.33 -6.28
C THR A 8 2.05 -13.95 -6.41
N ILE A 9 1.22 -13.78 -5.39
CA ILE A 9 -0.16 -14.30 -5.35
C ILE A 9 -1.15 -13.15 -5.17
N VAL A 10 -2.27 -13.26 -5.89
CA VAL A 10 -3.42 -12.36 -5.74
C VAL A 10 -4.63 -13.18 -5.38
N GLY A 11 -5.28 -12.85 -4.28
CA GLY A 11 -6.44 -13.62 -3.81
C GLY A 11 -7.14 -12.94 -2.63
N ASN A 12 -8.04 -13.65 -2.01
CA ASN A 12 -8.80 -13.16 -0.86
C ASN A 12 -8.39 -13.90 0.41
N LEU A 13 -8.34 -13.17 1.54
CA LEU A 13 -8.12 -13.77 2.85
C LEU A 13 -9.30 -14.66 3.25
N THR A 14 -9.02 -15.89 3.68
CA THR A 14 -10.07 -16.85 4.08
C THR A 14 -10.55 -16.64 5.51
N ALA A 15 -9.70 -16.05 6.36
CA ALA A 15 -9.94 -15.69 7.76
C ALA A 15 -9.12 -14.45 8.10
N ASP A 16 -9.40 -13.85 9.26
CA ASP A 16 -8.57 -12.78 9.81
C ASP A 16 -7.16 -13.31 10.09
N PRO A 17 -6.10 -12.49 9.90
CA PRO A 17 -4.75 -12.88 10.25
C PRO A 17 -4.61 -13.14 11.76
N GLU A 18 -3.95 -14.23 12.15
CA GLU A 18 -3.69 -14.59 13.53
C GLU A 18 -2.27 -14.23 13.95
N LEU A 19 -2.13 -13.45 15.01
CA LEU A 19 -0.82 -13.11 15.59
C LEU A 19 -0.37 -14.17 16.58
N ARG A 20 0.88 -14.62 16.46
CA ARG A 20 1.51 -15.56 17.38
C ARG A 20 2.93 -15.09 17.71
N THR A 21 3.37 -15.39 18.93
CA THR A 21 4.77 -15.19 19.30
C THR A 21 5.45 -16.56 19.33
N THR A 22 6.56 -16.68 18.65
CA THR A 22 7.36 -17.92 18.65
C THR A 22 8.12 -18.06 19.97
N GLY A 23 8.55 -19.28 20.31
CA GLY A 23 9.36 -19.53 21.51
C GLY A 23 10.67 -18.74 21.60
N GLY A 24 11.15 -18.22 20.47
CA GLY A 24 12.29 -17.31 20.39
C GLY A 24 11.94 -15.82 20.47
N GLY A 25 10.67 -15.47 20.80
CA GLY A 25 10.23 -14.08 20.94
C GLY A 25 9.90 -13.36 19.62
N ALA A 26 10.04 -14.00 18.47
CA ALA A 26 9.69 -13.40 17.19
C ALA A 26 8.16 -13.40 16.98
N THR A 27 7.63 -12.29 16.49
CA THR A 27 6.22 -12.14 16.16
C THR A 27 5.94 -12.61 14.74
N VAL A 28 4.89 -13.39 14.54
CA VAL A 28 4.44 -13.89 13.24
C VAL A 28 2.93 -13.77 13.11
N ALA A 29 2.45 -13.26 11.96
CA ALA A 29 1.06 -13.30 11.57
C ALA A 29 0.86 -14.44 10.56
N SER A 30 -0.09 -15.33 10.84
CA SER A 30 -0.44 -16.46 9.98
C SER A 30 -1.81 -16.24 9.36
N PHE A 31 -1.92 -16.46 8.05
CA PHE A 31 -3.17 -16.33 7.31
C PHE A 31 -3.14 -17.18 6.04
N THR A 32 -4.31 -17.37 5.41
CA THR A 32 -4.42 -18.12 4.15
C THR A 32 -5.04 -17.24 3.07
N ILE A 33 -4.40 -17.22 1.91
CA ILE A 33 -4.89 -16.53 0.71
C ILE A 33 -5.51 -17.56 -0.22
N ALA A 34 -6.79 -17.37 -0.59
CA ALA A 34 -7.47 -18.14 -1.63
C ALA A 34 -7.37 -17.40 -2.97
N SER A 35 -6.69 -18.00 -3.94
CA SER A 35 -6.60 -17.51 -5.30
C SER A 35 -7.42 -18.40 -6.22
N THR A 36 -8.52 -17.85 -6.78
CA THR A 36 -9.43 -18.57 -7.67
C THR A 36 -9.28 -18.03 -9.09
N PRO A 37 -8.77 -18.82 -10.04
CA PRO A 37 -8.72 -18.43 -11.44
C PRO A 37 -10.13 -18.41 -12.02
N ARG A 38 -10.41 -17.47 -12.94
CA ARG A 38 -11.65 -17.46 -13.71
C ARG A 38 -11.37 -17.86 -15.15
N ASN A 39 -12.04 -18.90 -15.61
CA ASN A 39 -11.89 -19.44 -16.94
C ASN A 39 -13.15 -19.12 -17.76
N TRP A 40 -12.93 -18.77 -19.04
CA TRP A 40 -14.04 -18.56 -19.95
C TRP A 40 -14.56 -19.90 -20.45
N ASN A 41 -15.81 -20.27 -20.11
CA ASN A 41 -16.48 -21.44 -20.66
C ASN A 41 -17.15 -21.05 -21.98
N ARG A 42 -16.63 -21.57 -23.11
CA ARG A 42 -17.16 -21.28 -24.45
C ARG A 42 -18.53 -21.88 -24.70
N GLN A 43 -18.87 -23.01 -24.04
CA GLN A 43 -20.13 -23.66 -24.20
C GLN A 43 -21.25 -22.94 -23.45
N ALA A 44 -20.96 -22.48 -22.25
CA ALA A 44 -21.89 -21.74 -21.40
C ALA A 44 -21.88 -20.24 -21.69
N ASN A 45 -20.94 -19.73 -22.52
CA ASN A 45 -20.73 -18.34 -22.85
C ASN A 45 -20.61 -17.44 -21.60
N GLN A 46 -19.95 -17.94 -20.55
CA GLN A 46 -19.78 -17.24 -19.27
C GLN A 46 -18.43 -17.56 -18.62
N PHE A 47 -18.04 -16.70 -17.65
CA PHE A 47 -16.88 -16.97 -16.81
C PHE A 47 -17.26 -17.92 -15.66
N GLU A 48 -16.51 -19.00 -15.52
CA GLU A 48 -16.63 -19.96 -14.43
C GLU A 48 -15.40 -19.88 -13.52
N ASP A 49 -15.62 -20.04 -12.22
CA ASP A 49 -14.54 -20.11 -11.26
C ASP A 49 -13.87 -21.49 -11.34
N GLY A 50 -12.55 -21.47 -11.50
CA GLY A 50 -11.74 -22.69 -11.48
C GLY A 50 -11.44 -23.15 -10.05
N GLN A 51 -10.58 -24.17 -9.92
CA GLN A 51 -10.17 -24.68 -8.63
C GLN A 51 -9.37 -23.63 -7.86
N ALA A 52 -9.79 -23.30 -6.64
CA ALA A 52 -9.11 -22.36 -5.79
C ALA A 52 -7.80 -22.94 -5.24
N LEU A 53 -6.73 -22.15 -5.32
CA LEU A 53 -5.47 -22.41 -4.65
C LEU A 53 -5.49 -21.74 -3.27
N PHE A 54 -5.31 -22.54 -2.21
CA PHE A 54 -5.17 -22.05 -0.83
C PHE A 54 -3.70 -22.02 -0.44
N MET A 55 -3.14 -20.82 -0.30
CA MET A 55 -1.74 -20.62 0.09
C MET A 55 -1.67 -20.17 1.54
N ARG A 56 -1.01 -20.95 2.39
CA ARG A 56 -0.69 -20.57 3.76
C ARG A 56 0.48 -19.61 3.76
N CYS A 57 0.31 -18.48 4.46
CA CYS A 57 1.24 -17.37 4.47
C CYS A 57 1.65 -17.02 5.89
N SER A 58 2.91 -16.57 6.03
CA SER A 58 3.48 -16.10 7.30
C SER A 58 4.19 -14.78 7.09
N ALA A 59 3.76 -13.72 7.78
CA ALA A 59 4.43 -12.43 7.84
C ALA A 59 5.15 -12.29 9.19
N TRP A 60 6.37 -11.74 9.20
CA TRP A 60 7.24 -11.70 10.37
C TRP A 60 7.55 -10.29 10.85
N GLY A 61 7.85 -10.15 12.14
CA GLY A 61 8.29 -8.89 12.75
C GLY A 61 7.22 -7.79 12.70
N ASP A 62 7.63 -6.57 12.38
CA ASP A 62 6.74 -5.40 12.32
C ASP A 62 5.62 -5.58 11.30
N MET A 63 5.90 -6.25 10.17
CA MET A 63 4.91 -6.58 9.16
C MET A 63 3.77 -7.43 9.73
N ALA A 64 4.05 -8.34 10.68
CA ALA A 64 3.03 -9.15 11.32
C ALA A 64 2.00 -8.26 12.06
N GLY A 65 2.48 -7.26 12.80
CA GLY A 65 1.63 -6.28 13.49
C GLY A 65 0.79 -5.44 12.50
N HIS A 66 1.40 -5.01 11.40
CA HIS A 66 0.71 -4.25 10.37
C HIS A 66 -0.38 -5.09 9.66
N CYS A 67 -0.12 -6.37 9.40
CA CYS A 67 -1.12 -7.29 8.83
C CYS A 67 -2.36 -7.40 9.70
N ILE A 68 -2.18 -7.58 11.03
CA ILE A 68 -3.30 -7.68 11.98
C ILE A 68 -4.15 -6.40 12.01
N GLN A 69 -3.52 -5.23 11.91
CA GLN A 69 -4.21 -3.94 11.96
C GLN A 69 -4.90 -3.56 10.66
N SER A 70 -4.41 -4.07 9.53
CA SER A 70 -4.81 -3.59 8.20
C SER A 70 -5.61 -4.59 7.39
N LEU A 71 -5.50 -5.89 7.66
CA LEU A 71 -6.08 -6.95 6.84
C LEU A 71 -7.14 -7.73 7.61
N TYR A 72 -8.22 -8.11 6.92
CA TYR A 72 -9.32 -8.88 7.48
C TYR A 72 -9.88 -9.90 6.49
N LYS A 73 -10.65 -10.84 6.98
CA LYS A 73 -11.33 -11.89 6.20
C LYS A 73 -12.06 -11.31 5.00
N GLY A 74 -11.90 -11.95 3.85
CA GLY A 74 -12.55 -11.56 2.60
C GLY A 74 -11.82 -10.45 1.84
N MET A 75 -10.88 -9.74 2.45
CA MET A 75 -10.12 -8.69 1.79
C MET A 75 -9.27 -9.27 0.66
N ARG A 76 -9.34 -8.62 -0.51
CA ARG A 76 -8.48 -8.95 -1.64
C ARG A 76 -7.12 -8.33 -1.46
N VAL A 77 -6.08 -9.16 -1.53
CA VAL A 77 -4.69 -8.77 -1.33
C VAL A 77 -3.82 -9.19 -2.51
N ILE A 78 -2.70 -8.48 -2.68
CA ILE A 78 -1.56 -8.90 -3.48
C ILE A 78 -0.40 -9.12 -2.51
N ALA A 79 0.26 -10.26 -2.61
CA ALA A 79 1.38 -10.62 -1.75
C ALA A 79 2.51 -11.23 -2.57
N THR A 80 3.73 -10.86 -2.23
CA THR A 80 4.96 -11.43 -2.77
C THR A 80 5.77 -12.03 -1.63
N GLY A 81 6.35 -13.20 -1.86
CA GLY A 81 7.12 -13.90 -0.84
C GLY A 81 7.82 -15.13 -1.37
N ARG A 82 8.47 -15.84 -0.48
CA ARG A 82 9.29 -16.99 -0.77
C ARG A 82 8.60 -18.29 -0.35
N LEU A 83 8.57 -19.26 -1.25
CA LEU A 83 8.01 -20.58 -0.97
C LEU A 83 8.96 -21.39 -0.09
N LYS A 84 8.41 -22.04 0.92
CA LYS A 84 9.09 -22.99 1.78
C LYS A 84 8.31 -24.29 1.82
N GLN A 85 9.02 -25.39 1.67
CA GLN A 85 8.46 -26.73 1.77
C GLN A 85 8.83 -27.33 3.14
N HIS A 86 7.82 -27.84 3.84
CA HIS A 86 7.99 -28.58 5.09
C HIS A 86 7.40 -29.98 4.94
N SER A 87 8.13 -30.96 5.43
CA SER A 87 7.62 -32.34 5.54
C SER A 87 7.49 -32.70 7.01
N TYR A 88 6.34 -33.25 7.38
CA TYR A 88 6.11 -33.73 8.74
C TYR A 88 5.40 -35.10 8.69
N GLN A 89 5.62 -35.87 9.73
CA GLN A 89 4.98 -37.17 9.89
C GLN A 89 3.67 -36.98 10.69
N THR A 90 2.56 -37.48 10.15
CA THR A 90 1.28 -37.51 10.86
C THR A 90 1.27 -38.62 11.90
N GLN A 91 0.31 -38.57 12.85
CA GLN A 91 0.17 -39.61 13.89
C GLN A 91 -0.05 -41.02 13.31
N ASP A 92 -0.60 -41.10 12.09
CA ASP A 92 -0.80 -42.35 11.35
C ASP A 92 0.48 -42.91 10.69
N GLY A 93 1.64 -42.26 10.94
CA GLY A 93 2.92 -42.62 10.31
C GLY A 93 3.10 -42.19 8.87
N SER A 94 2.11 -41.54 8.23
CA SER A 94 2.23 -41.05 6.88
C SER A 94 3.04 -39.73 6.84
N GLN A 95 3.92 -39.60 5.86
CA GLN A 95 4.66 -38.36 5.60
C GLN A 95 3.82 -37.42 4.76
N ARG A 96 3.61 -36.20 5.23
CA ARG A 96 2.94 -35.14 4.49
C ARG A 96 3.87 -33.99 4.19
N THR A 97 3.81 -33.50 2.98
CA THR A 97 4.56 -32.32 2.53
C THR A 97 3.58 -31.17 2.35
N VAL A 98 3.92 -30.03 2.94
CA VAL A 98 3.15 -28.79 2.86
C VAL A 98 4.06 -27.69 2.30
N ILE A 99 3.50 -26.86 1.45
CA ILE A 99 4.18 -25.67 0.92
C ILE A 99 3.54 -24.45 1.57
N ASP A 100 4.36 -23.66 2.23
CA ASP A 100 4.00 -22.40 2.87
C ASP A 100 4.75 -21.24 2.18
N MET A 101 4.24 -20.03 2.32
CA MET A 101 4.85 -18.83 1.76
C MET A 101 5.26 -17.88 2.89
N THR A 102 6.53 -17.54 2.96
CA THR A 102 7.02 -16.46 3.81
C THR A 102 6.87 -15.15 3.05
N ILE A 103 6.10 -14.23 3.60
CA ILE A 103 5.77 -12.96 2.95
C ILE A 103 6.96 -12.00 3.05
N ASP A 104 7.32 -11.40 1.93
CA ASP A 104 8.26 -10.28 1.84
C ASP A 104 7.51 -8.95 1.71
N GLU A 105 6.39 -8.91 0.95
CA GLU A 105 5.53 -7.74 0.77
C GLU A 105 4.06 -8.17 0.66
N ILE A 106 3.15 -7.39 1.28
CA ILE A 106 1.71 -7.60 1.18
C ILE A 106 0.96 -6.28 1.28
N GLY A 107 -0.13 -6.16 0.54
CA GLY A 107 -1.01 -5.01 0.61
C GLY A 107 -2.41 -5.30 0.07
N PRO A 108 -3.39 -4.43 0.36
CA PRO A 108 -4.72 -4.53 -0.23
C PRO A 108 -4.66 -4.31 -1.73
N SER A 109 -5.41 -5.12 -2.48
CA SER A 109 -5.57 -4.92 -3.91
C SER A 109 -6.59 -3.82 -4.19
N LEU A 110 -6.19 -2.76 -4.89
CA LEU A 110 -7.05 -1.63 -5.23
C LEU A 110 -7.96 -1.88 -6.44
N ARG A 111 -7.95 -3.09 -7.01
CA ARG A 111 -8.74 -3.40 -8.20
C ARG A 111 -10.24 -3.15 -8.02
N TYR A 112 -10.76 -3.39 -6.82
CA TYR A 112 -12.19 -3.27 -6.49
C TYR A 112 -12.42 -2.53 -5.17
N ALA A 113 -11.40 -1.87 -4.63
CA ALA A 113 -11.47 -1.18 -3.34
C ALA A 113 -10.53 0.01 -3.30
N THR A 114 -10.75 0.92 -2.35
CA THR A 114 -9.83 2.01 -1.99
C THR A 114 -9.17 1.67 -0.66
N ALA A 115 -7.97 2.21 -0.40
CA ALA A 115 -7.29 2.06 0.87
C ALA A 115 -6.79 3.41 1.37
N GLN A 116 -6.91 3.64 2.67
CA GLN A 116 -6.22 4.73 3.37
C GLN A 116 -4.95 4.17 4.00
N VAL A 117 -3.83 4.86 3.78
CA VAL A 117 -2.53 4.43 4.29
C VAL A 117 -2.05 5.41 5.35
N THR A 118 -1.81 4.90 6.57
CA THR A 118 -1.15 5.64 7.63
C THR A 118 0.30 5.18 7.73
N ARG A 119 1.24 6.11 7.52
CA ARG A 119 2.66 5.80 7.62
C ARG A 119 3.04 5.59 9.08
N VAL A 120 3.57 4.42 9.40
CA VAL A 120 4.18 4.12 10.69
C VAL A 120 5.66 4.50 10.62
N GLN A 121 6.11 5.43 11.47
CA GLN A 121 7.53 5.72 11.61
C GLN A 121 8.16 4.52 12.34
N SER A 122 8.97 3.74 11.64
CA SER A 122 9.82 2.76 12.28
C SER A 122 10.80 3.50 13.19
N GLY A 123 10.78 3.20 14.49
CA GLY A 123 11.59 3.84 15.51
C GLY A 123 13.11 3.58 15.43
N ARG A 124 13.58 3.01 14.33
CA ARG A 124 14.99 3.01 13.93
C ARG A 124 15.24 4.26 13.09
N GLY A 125 15.22 5.42 13.75
CA GLY A 125 15.81 6.62 13.20
C GLY A 125 17.26 6.29 12.85
N TYR A 126 17.56 6.28 11.55
CA TYR A 126 18.92 6.55 11.10
C TYR A 126 19.19 7.98 11.52
N SER A 127 19.78 8.14 12.73
CA SER A 127 20.41 9.35 13.18
C SER A 127 21.70 9.53 12.36
N GLY A 128 21.53 9.76 11.07
CA GLY A 128 22.56 10.30 10.21
C GLY A 128 22.71 11.74 10.60
N GLY A 129 23.59 12.00 11.56
CA GLY A 129 24.01 13.33 11.95
C GLY A 129 24.57 14.06 10.74
N SER A 130 23.74 14.91 10.14
CA SER A 130 24.18 16.01 9.31
C SER A 130 24.54 17.14 10.25
N THR A 131 25.69 16.99 10.90
CA THR A 131 26.36 18.11 11.59
C THR A 131 27.02 18.97 10.52
N TYR A 132 26.22 19.73 9.79
CA TYR A 132 26.74 20.91 9.13
C TYR A 132 26.88 21.97 10.24
N GLY A 133 28.13 22.27 10.59
CA GLY A 133 28.48 23.21 11.62
C GLY A 133 27.89 24.59 11.34
N ASP A 134 27.11 25.04 12.28
CA ASP A 134 26.71 26.42 12.41
C ASP A 134 27.88 27.13 13.15
N PRO A 135 28.55 28.14 12.56
CA PRO A 135 29.59 28.84 13.26
C PRO A 135 28.98 29.70 14.36
N ALA A 136 29.47 29.47 15.55
CA ALA A 136 29.36 30.18 16.81
C ALA A 136 28.64 31.54 16.78
N LYS A 137 27.52 31.63 17.46
CA LYS A 137 26.98 32.87 17.97
C LYS A 137 27.49 33.07 19.40
N PRO A 138 28.22 34.17 19.70
CA PRO A 138 28.63 34.46 21.06
C PRO A 138 27.43 34.90 21.90
N ALA A 139 27.37 34.36 23.11
CA ALA A 139 26.47 34.82 24.16
C ALA A 139 26.89 36.22 24.58
N ASN A 140 25.95 37.17 24.59
CA ASN A 140 26.06 38.35 25.46
C ASN A 140 24.69 38.86 25.89
N GLN A 141 24.54 38.83 27.17
CA GLN A 141 23.82 39.60 28.18
C GLN A 141 22.82 40.70 27.78
N GLN A 142 21.66 40.57 28.39
CA GLN A 142 20.84 41.51 29.19
C GLN A 142 20.76 43.01 28.83
N GLN A 143 19.54 43.45 29.03
CA GLN A 143 18.98 44.79 29.35
C GLN A 143 18.33 45.49 28.16
N GLY A 144 17.00 45.61 28.12
CA GLY A 144 16.29 46.64 28.89
C GLY A 144 15.79 47.77 28.01
N TRP A 145 14.45 47.92 27.96
CA TRP A 145 13.68 49.16 27.80
C TRP A 145 13.48 49.81 26.41
N GLN A 146 12.19 49.88 26.09
CA GLN A 146 11.40 51.02 25.59
C GLN A 146 11.46 51.47 24.11
N ASP A 147 10.23 51.48 23.62
CA ASP A 147 9.57 52.58 22.89
C ASP A 147 9.85 52.83 21.40
N GLY A 148 8.77 52.82 20.66
CA GLY A 148 8.52 53.83 19.65
C GLY A 148 8.73 53.53 18.18
N SER A 149 7.60 53.36 17.51
CA SER A 149 7.31 53.81 16.12
C SER A 149 7.71 52.95 14.91
N PRO A 150 6.82 52.84 13.95
CA PRO A 150 6.98 52.01 12.77
C PRO A 150 7.74 52.71 11.67
N THR A 151 8.68 52.01 11.05
CA THR A 151 9.34 52.44 9.84
C THR A 151 9.02 51.49 8.68
N PRO A 152 8.86 51.98 7.44
CA PRO A 152 8.20 51.26 6.36
C PRO A 152 9.09 50.20 5.71
N ALA A 153 8.42 49.17 5.20
CA ALA A 153 8.95 48.05 4.47
C ALA A 153 9.85 48.47 3.30
N GLN A 154 11.08 48.03 3.31
CA GLN A 154 11.92 47.95 2.11
C GLN A 154 11.80 46.60 1.48
N ASN A 155 11.29 46.62 0.25
CA ASN A 155 11.19 45.59 -0.71
C ASN A 155 12.58 45.05 -1.07
N LEU A 156 12.93 43.84 -0.67
CA LEU A 156 14.09 43.11 -1.17
C LEU A 156 13.64 41.94 -1.99
N GLY A 157 14.06 41.99 -3.25
CA GLY A 157 13.70 41.15 -4.38
C GLY A 157 13.71 39.63 -4.13
N ALA A 158 12.77 38.98 -4.76
CA ALA A 158 12.69 37.52 -4.86
C ALA A 158 13.86 36.96 -5.69
N PRO A 159 14.41 35.80 -5.30
CA PRO A 159 15.36 35.10 -6.16
C PRO A 159 14.62 34.50 -7.39
N GLU A 160 15.13 34.85 -8.57
CA GLU A 160 14.77 34.25 -9.84
C GLU A 160 15.16 32.76 -9.86
N GLY A 161 14.25 31.90 -10.28
CA GLY A 161 14.63 30.59 -10.77
C GLY A 161 13.84 29.37 -10.29
N ASP A 162 12.51 29.46 -10.14
CA ASP A 162 11.68 28.26 -10.02
C ASP A 162 10.90 28.00 -11.33
N PRO A 163 11.30 27.00 -12.16
CA PRO A 163 10.63 26.70 -13.43
C PRO A 163 9.19 26.17 -13.28
N TRP A 164 8.72 25.89 -12.08
CA TRP A 164 7.41 25.29 -11.79
C TRP A 164 6.39 26.27 -11.22
N ALA A 165 6.74 27.56 -11.09
CA ALA A 165 5.86 28.59 -10.52
C ALA A 165 4.91 29.24 -11.54
N GLN A 166 4.66 28.65 -12.71
CA GLN A 166 3.67 29.15 -13.67
C GLN A 166 2.29 28.57 -13.36
N ALA A 167 1.44 29.36 -12.70
CA ALA A 167 0.02 29.12 -12.64
C ALA A 167 -0.61 29.30 -14.04
N PRO A 168 -1.56 28.45 -14.47
CA PRO A 168 -2.23 28.63 -15.76
C PRO A 168 -3.11 29.88 -15.73
N ALA A 169 -2.92 30.74 -16.76
CA ALA A 169 -3.71 31.92 -17.00
C ALA A 169 -5.17 31.55 -17.23
N THR A 170 -6.06 32.09 -16.43
CA THR A 170 -7.50 32.10 -16.64
C THR A 170 -7.86 32.96 -17.87
N THR A 171 -8.31 32.33 -18.93
CA THR A 171 -8.94 33.00 -20.06
C THR A 171 -10.45 33.06 -19.79
N PRO A 172 -11.09 34.23 -19.88
CA PRO A 172 -12.55 34.34 -19.75
C PRO A 172 -13.26 34.06 -21.08
N GLY A 173 -14.23 33.16 -21.05
CA GLY A 173 -15.42 33.22 -21.88
C GLY A 173 -15.35 32.58 -23.27
N THR A 174 -15.91 31.38 -23.37
CA THR A 174 -16.79 31.06 -24.51
C THR A 174 -17.85 30.07 -24.00
N ALA A 175 -19.08 30.55 -23.96
CA ALA A 175 -20.28 29.76 -23.70
C ALA A 175 -20.47 28.79 -24.87
N PHE A 176 -20.36 27.48 -24.63
CA PHE A 176 -20.85 26.48 -25.55
C PHE A 176 -22.30 26.15 -25.24
N GLY A 177 -23.16 26.48 -26.18
CA GLY A 177 -24.58 26.16 -26.17
C GLY A 177 -24.78 24.65 -26.13
N VAL A 178 -25.68 24.23 -25.26
CA VAL A 178 -26.19 22.85 -25.15
C VAL A 178 -27.13 22.65 -26.35
N SER A 179 -26.69 21.90 -27.35
CA SER A 179 -27.56 21.34 -28.37
C SER A 179 -27.99 19.95 -27.91
N ASN A 180 -29.23 19.87 -27.42
CA ASN A 180 -29.95 18.61 -27.27
C ASN A 180 -30.38 18.15 -28.66
N ASP A 181 -29.63 17.25 -29.26
CA ASP A 181 -30.06 16.51 -30.44
C ASP A 181 -29.59 15.06 -30.28
N PHE A 182 -30.40 14.26 -29.56
CA PHE A 182 -30.36 12.82 -29.66
C PHE A 182 -31.56 12.35 -30.46
N PRO A 183 -31.39 11.75 -31.64
CA PRO A 183 -32.47 11.08 -32.31
C PRO A 183 -32.81 9.79 -31.59
N SER A 184 -34.02 9.69 -31.07
CA SER A 184 -34.68 8.47 -30.65
C SER A 184 -34.84 7.57 -31.88
N ASN A 185 -34.07 6.46 -31.89
CA ASN A 185 -34.28 5.39 -32.86
C ASN A 185 -34.99 4.21 -32.14
N ASP A 186 -36.34 4.31 -32.18
CA ASP A 186 -37.23 3.18 -32.00
C ASP A 186 -37.12 2.28 -33.21
N SER A 187 -36.44 1.16 -33.05
CA SER A 187 -36.62 -0.01 -33.90
C SER A 187 -36.24 -1.26 -33.15
N ASN A 188 -37.28 -1.85 -32.54
CA ASN A 188 -37.32 -3.19 -32.05
C ASN A 188 -37.51 -4.15 -33.26
N PRO A 189 -36.64 -5.11 -33.53
CA PRO A 189 -36.97 -6.27 -34.31
C PRO A 189 -37.28 -7.45 -33.38
N GLU A 190 -38.53 -7.88 -33.39
CA GLU A 190 -38.94 -9.23 -33.04
C GLU A 190 -38.19 -10.25 -33.89
N PHE A 191 -37.49 -11.18 -33.20
CA PHE A 191 -37.36 -12.60 -33.55
C PHE A 191 -36.90 -13.38 -32.31
#